data_75f0e2f28ed75f91a4c4a7fc676ea974
#
_entry.id   75f0e2f28ed75f91a4c4a7fc676ea974
#
_cell.length_a   1.000
_cell.length_b   1.000
_cell.length_c   1.000
_cell.angle_alpha   90.00
_cell.angle_beta   90.00
_cell.angle_gamma   90.00
#
_symmetry.space_group_name_H-M   'P 1'
#
loop_
_entity.id
_entity.type
_entity.pdbx_description
1 polymer ?
#
loop_
_entity_poly.entity_id
_entity_poly.type
_entity_poly.pdbx_seq_one_letter_code
_entity_poly.pdbx_strand_id
1 'polypeptide(L)'
;MTELIVRHGWRHIEPFRLWNGPGTIERTLLAEFGERPQCILFWESYELLSAFADDIYRLDCRKFIFADDLHWWDEPMRRRKLVGFALCDMVLSTCAYLWDKFYPEFCGTKRVVWVPHSASPDFMLRYNPDSTNSIFLSGAMTAHYPLRLKMKELHERGSYPITYHPHPGYHCRYDYEEDESVGREYAENINGCRAGFTDSLVYKYVVAKYFEIPATGALLLADDSVSGPLKELGFIVNEHYVPVSEENLEERIRYVLDESNHEELDEIRRRGQELVWERHKTSDRAKQIDKACTA
;
A
#
# COMPACT_ATOMS: atom_id res chain seq x y z
N MET A 1 -5.49 6.21 -8.21
CA MET A 1 -5.56 7.12 -9.39
C MET A 1 -6.95 7.18 -10.01
N THR A 2 -7.55 6.07 -10.41
CA THR A 2 -8.91 6.03 -11.02
C THR A 2 -9.97 6.83 -10.25
N GLU A 3 -10.03 6.68 -8.93
CA GLU A 3 -10.97 7.44 -8.09
C GLU A 3 -10.76 8.95 -8.16
N LEU A 4 -9.50 9.43 -8.21
CA LEU A 4 -9.20 10.87 -8.38
C LEU A 4 -9.72 11.40 -9.72
N ILE A 5 -9.53 10.64 -10.79
CA ILE A 5 -9.97 11.02 -12.13
C ILE A 5 -11.51 11.03 -12.19
N VAL A 6 -12.15 9.94 -11.80
CA VAL A 6 -13.60 9.75 -11.99
C VAL A 6 -14.43 10.60 -11.04
N ARG A 7 -14.01 10.74 -9.77
CA ARG A 7 -14.83 11.38 -8.73
C ARG A 7 -14.39 12.79 -8.37
N HIS A 8 -13.11 13.14 -8.61
CA HIS A 8 -12.54 14.44 -8.22
C HIS A 8 -12.08 15.29 -9.39
N GLY A 9 -12.34 14.83 -10.62
CA GLY A 9 -12.05 15.61 -11.84
C GLY A 9 -10.57 15.81 -12.17
N TRP A 10 -9.68 15.01 -11.55
CA TRP A 10 -8.26 15.02 -11.90
C TRP A 10 -8.05 14.51 -13.31
N ARG A 11 -7.06 15.05 -14.00
CA ARG A 11 -6.68 14.62 -15.35
C ARG A 11 -5.31 13.96 -15.31
N HIS A 12 -5.14 12.90 -16.09
CA HIS A 12 -3.93 12.10 -16.12
C HIS A 12 -3.14 12.36 -17.40
N ILE A 13 -1.83 12.45 -17.29
CA ILE A 13 -0.90 12.45 -18.40
C ILE A 13 0.18 11.39 -18.17
N GLU A 14 0.43 10.57 -19.18
CA GLU A 14 1.48 9.57 -19.12
C GLU A 14 2.88 10.23 -19.10
N PRO A 15 3.81 9.79 -18.23
CA PRO A 15 5.14 10.38 -18.13
C PRO A 15 5.89 10.46 -19.47
N PHE A 16 5.75 9.46 -20.35
CA PHE A 16 6.43 9.45 -21.66
C PHE A 16 6.04 10.61 -22.56
N ARG A 17 4.83 11.18 -22.42
CA ARG A 17 4.41 12.37 -23.16
C ARG A 17 5.17 13.61 -22.70
N LEU A 18 5.51 13.70 -21.43
CA LEU A 18 6.35 14.77 -20.89
C LEU A 18 7.81 14.63 -21.34
N TRP A 19 8.31 13.40 -21.45
CA TRP A 19 9.66 13.13 -21.96
C TRP A 19 9.84 13.48 -23.45
N ASN A 20 8.81 13.26 -24.26
CA ASN A 20 8.86 13.41 -25.70
C ASN A 20 8.06 14.63 -26.21
N GLY A 21 7.68 15.52 -25.32
CA GLY A 21 6.88 16.68 -25.66
C GLY A 21 7.66 17.73 -26.47
N PRO A 22 6.94 18.63 -27.18
CA PRO A 22 7.51 19.57 -28.16
C PRO A 22 8.25 20.79 -27.51
N GLY A 23 8.79 20.63 -26.33
CA GLY A 23 9.48 21.73 -25.63
C GLY A 23 9.49 21.56 -24.13
N THR A 24 9.16 22.63 -23.38
CA THR A 24 9.11 22.59 -21.92
C THR A 24 7.92 21.77 -21.40
N ILE A 25 8.02 21.32 -20.15
CA ILE A 25 6.90 20.64 -19.46
C ILE A 25 5.61 21.49 -19.52
N GLU A 26 5.71 22.79 -19.30
CA GLU A 26 4.56 23.71 -19.37
C GLU A 26 3.87 23.69 -20.75
N ARG A 27 4.64 23.74 -21.83
CA ARG A 27 4.08 23.68 -23.20
C ARG A 27 3.40 22.37 -23.48
N THR A 28 3.95 21.27 -22.99
CA THR A 28 3.36 19.93 -23.13
C THR A 28 2.04 19.84 -22.38
N LEU A 29 1.99 20.35 -21.15
CA LEU A 29 0.77 20.39 -20.33
C LEU A 29 -0.32 21.26 -20.97
N LEU A 30 0.06 22.43 -21.50
CA LEU A 30 -0.86 23.31 -22.22
C LEU A 30 -1.40 22.65 -23.50
N ALA A 31 -0.55 21.96 -24.25
CA ALA A 31 -0.97 21.24 -25.47
C ALA A 31 -1.92 20.07 -25.15
N GLU A 32 -1.69 19.36 -24.07
CA GLU A 32 -2.51 18.21 -23.65
C GLU A 32 -3.85 18.63 -23.03
N PHE A 33 -3.85 19.67 -22.21
CA PHE A 33 -5.00 20.04 -21.39
C PHE A 33 -5.72 21.33 -21.83
N GLY A 34 -5.11 22.14 -22.69
CA GLY A 34 -5.67 23.41 -23.13
C GLY A 34 -5.59 24.55 -22.11
N GLU A 35 -5.12 24.28 -20.90
CA GLU A 35 -5.01 25.23 -19.79
C GLU A 35 -3.83 24.88 -18.87
N ARG A 36 -3.40 25.84 -18.06
CA ARG A 36 -2.39 25.62 -17.02
C ARG A 36 -3.01 24.85 -15.84
N PRO A 37 -2.34 23.82 -15.32
CA PRO A 37 -2.83 23.15 -14.14
C PRO A 37 -2.72 24.04 -12.90
N GLN A 38 -3.70 23.98 -12.02
CA GLN A 38 -3.65 24.65 -10.70
C GLN A 38 -2.69 23.92 -9.75
N CYS A 39 -2.57 22.62 -9.91
CA CYS A 39 -1.62 21.79 -9.19
C CYS A 39 -1.26 20.54 -10.00
N ILE A 40 -0.11 19.95 -9.69
CA ILE A 40 0.36 18.70 -10.29
C ILE A 40 0.70 17.72 -9.18
N LEU A 41 0.22 16.49 -9.30
CA LEU A 41 0.60 15.37 -8.45
C LEU A 41 1.50 14.40 -9.25
N PHE A 42 2.75 14.32 -8.88
CA PHE A 42 3.71 13.35 -9.40
C PHE A 42 3.57 12.04 -8.61
N TRP A 43 3.25 10.95 -9.30
CA TRP A 43 3.15 9.64 -8.69
C TRP A 43 4.46 8.89 -8.86
N GLU A 44 5.30 8.85 -7.82
CA GLU A 44 6.63 8.23 -7.84
C GLU A 44 7.53 8.59 -9.05
N SER A 45 7.29 9.74 -9.65
CA SER A 45 7.93 10.15 -10.91
C SER A 45 9.30 10.79 -10.69
N TYR A 46 10.15 10.20 -9.86
CA TYR A 46 11.45 10.77 -9.44
C TYR A 46 12.42 11.00 -10.60
N GLU A 47 12.40 10.12 -11.61
CA GLU A 47 13.24 10.26 -12.80
C GLU A 47 12.84 11.48 -13.62
N LEU A 48 11.53 11.67 -13.85
CA LEU A 48 10.99 12.84 -14.54
C LEU A 48 11.35 14.13 -13.79
N LEU A 49 11.10 14.15 -12.47
CA LEU A 49 11.40 15.29 -11.61
C LEU A 49 12.90 15.67 -11.64
N SER A 50 13.77 14.67 -11.63
CA SER A 50 15.22 14.90 -11.70
C SER A 50 15.68 15.37 -13.09
N ALA A 51 15.14 14.79 -14.16
CA ALA A 51 15.54 15.12 -15.53
C ALA A 51 15.09 16.52 -15.97
N PHE A 52 13.92 16.98 -15.49
CA PHE A 52 13.30 18.25 -15.86
C PHE A 52 13.22 19.22 -14.66
N ALA A 53 14.17 19.16 -13.73
CA ALA A 53 14.13 19.91 -12.49
C ALA A 53 13.92 21.41 -12.70
N ASP A 54 14.67 22.02 -13.62
CA ASP A 54 14.58 23.46 -13.93
C ASP A 54 13.21 23.85 -14.51
N ASP A 55 12.67 23.04 -15.42
CA ASP A 55 11.37 23.28 -16.02
C ASP A 55 10.25 23.15 -14.97
N ILE A 56 10.31 22.12 -14.14
CA ILE A 56 9.33 21.87 -13.09
C ILE A 56 9.40 22.94 -12.00
N TYR A 57 10.62 23.39 -11.64
CA TYR A 57 10.80 24.49 -10.71
C TYR A 57 10.10 25.79 -11.19
N ARG A 58 10.14 26.07 -12.50
CA ARG A 58 9.54 27.28 -13.11
C ARG A 58 8.02 27.19 -13.29
N LEU A 59 7.40 26.02 -13.12
CA LEU A 59 5.94 25.91 -13.23
C LEU A 59 5.26 26.77 -12.15
N ASP A 60 4.37 27.65 -12.59
CA ASP A 60 3.55 28.49 -11.71
C ASP A 60 2.30 27.73 -11.28
N CYS A 61 2.50 26.68 -10.51
CA CYS A 61 1.44 25.88 -9.88
C CYS A 61 1.97 25.14 -8.66
N ARG A 62 1.07 24.67 -7.79
CA ARG A 62 1.48 23.82 -6.68
C ARG A 62 1.92 22.43 -7.17
N LYS A 63 2.95 21.88 -6.56
CA LYS A 63 3.57 20.62 -6.93
C LYS A 63 3.55 19.66 -5.74
N PHE A 64 3.01 18.49 -5.95
CA PHE A 64 2.89 17.43 -4.96
C PHE A 64 3.55 16.16 -5.49
N ILE A 65 4.07 15.34 -4.60
CA ILE A 65 4.59 14.02 -4.94
C ILE A 65 3.99 12.96 -4.04
N PHE A 66 3.52 11.89 -4.64
CA PHE A 66 3.14 10.68 -3.93
C PHE A 66 4.34 9.74 -3.86
N ALA A 67 4.78 9.42 -2.63
CA ALA A 67 5.88 8.53 -2.33
C ALA A 67 5.37 7.29 -1.60
N ASP A 68 5.33 6.16 -2.31
CA ASP A 68 4.94 4.87 -1.75
C ASP A 68 6.08 4.33 -0.88
N ASP A 69 7.20 3.98 -1.50
CA ASP A 69 8.39 3.54 -0.80
C ASP A 69 9.32 4.72 -0.45
N LEU A 70 9.71 4.83 0.83
CA LEU A 70 10.69 5.83 1.26
C LEU A 70 12.14 5.36 1.10
N HIS A 71 12.39 4.04 1.13
CA HIS A 71 13.73 3.48 1.00
C HIS A 71 14.31 3.65 -0.43
N TRP A 72 15.59 3.40 -0.56
CA TRP A 72 16.32 3.43 -1.84
C TRP A 72 17.28 2.24 -1.91
N TRP A 73 17.59 1.82 -3.12
CA TRP A 73 18.51 0.70 -3.37
C TRP A 73 19.95 1.16 -3.58
N ASP A 74 20.12 2.40 -4.11
CA ASP A 74 21.42 2.98 -4.46
C ASP A 74 21.40 4.51 -4.32
N GLU A 75 22.58 5.11 -4.32
CA GLU A 75 22.75 6.56 -4.22
C GLU A 75 22.13 7.34 -5.39
N PRO A 76 22.17 6.90 -6.65
CA PRO A 76 21.45 7.55 -7.73
C PRO A 76 19.95 7.66 -7.46
N MET A 77 19.29 6.60 -6.99
CA MET A 77 17.87 6.62 -6.63
C MET A 77 17.61 7.58 -5.46
N ARG A 78 18.46 7.56 -4.42
CA ARG A 78 18.35 8.50 -3.30
C ARG A 78 18.41 9.95 -3.78
N ARG A 79 19.38 10.30 -4.64
CA ARG A 79 19.52 11.65 -5.19
C ARG A 79 18.27 12.08 -5.97
N ARG A 80 17.71 11.21 -6.81
CA ARG A 80 16.46 11.51 -7.54
C ARG A 80 15.29 11.76 -6.60
N LYS A 81 15.16 10.97 -5.53
CA LYS A 81 14.14 11.20 -4.49
C LYS A 81 14.34 12.56 -3.79
N LEU A 82 15.58 12.90 -3.40
CA LEU A 82 15.88 14.19 -2.78
C LEU A 82 15.51 15.36 -3.70
N VAL A 83 15.83 15.30 -4.99
CA VAL A 83 15.44 16.33 -5.98
C VAL A 83 13.92 16.42 -6.06
N GLY A 84 13.23 15.30 -6.19
CA GLY A 84 11.76 15.25 -6.25
C GLY A 84 11.11 15.88 -5.02
N PHE A 85 11.59 15.53 -3.83
CA PHE A 85 11.07 16.09 -2.58
C PHE A 85 11.39 17.59 -2.42
N ALA A 86 12.56 18.04 -2.87
CA ALA A 86 12.93 19.45 -2.83
C ALA A 86 12.04 20.30 -3.75
N LEU A 87 11.73 19.81 -4.95
CA LEU A 87 10.91 20.52 -5.95
C LEU A 87 9.42 20.63 -5.59
N CYS A 88 8.88 19.69 -4.82
CA CYS A 88 7.48 19.65 -4.50
C CYS A 88 7.17 20.39 -3.21
N ASP A 89 6.01 21.05 -3.15
CA ASP A 89 5.55 21.82 -1.99
C ASP A 89 5.15 20.89 -0.82
N MET A 90 4.69 19.68 -1.14
CA MET A 90 4.28 18.69 -0.16
C MET A 90 4.52 17.27 -0.66
N VAL A 91 4.81 16.38 0.26
CA VAL A 91 4.93 14.93 0.03
C VAL A 91 3.70 14.23 0.63
N LEU A 92 3.06 13.39 -0.16
CA LEU A 92 2.05 12.42 0.28
C LEU A 92 2.74 11.05 0.36
N SER A 93 2.70 10.38 1.50
CA SER A 93 3.41 9.10 1.64
C SER A 93 2.56 8.05 2.35
N THR A 94 2.65 6.81 1.87
CA THR A 94 2.04 5.65 2.54
C THR A 94 2.68 5.36 3.90
N CYS A 95 3.93 5.78 4.10
CA CYS A 95 4.74 5.53 5.28
C CYS A 95 5.27 6.83 5.92
N ALA A 96 4.46 7.90 5.94
CA ALA A 96 4.87 9.22 6.45
C ALA A 96 5.42 9.20 7.90
N TYR A 97 4.99 8.25 8.73
CA TYR A 97 5.50 8.06 10.10
C TYR A 97 7.00 7.66 10.16
N LEU A 98 7.59 7.30 9.01
CA LEU A 98 9.02 6.98 8.88
C LEU A 98 9.81 8.10 8.19
N TRP A 99 9.16 9.22 7.85
CA TRP A 99 9.78 10.28 7.06
C TRP A 99 11.12 10.76 7.63
N ASP A 100 11.14 11.16 8.90
CA ASP A 100 12.33 11.72 9.54
C ASP A 100 13.48 10.69 9.65
N LYS A 101 13.15 9.40 9.67
CA LYS A 101 14.15 8.32 9.65
C LYS A 101 14.85 8.22 8.29
N PHE A 102 14.09 8.34 7.19
CA PHE A 102 14.64 8.19 5.83
C PHE A 102 15.20 9.49 5.27
N TYR A 103 14.59 10.63 5.62
CA TYR A 103 14.93 11.95 5.05
C TYR A 103 15.10 13.02 6.15
N PRO A 104 16.07 12.84 7.08
CA PRO A 104 16.31 13.78 8.16
C PRO A 104 16.68 15.19 7.66
N GLU A 105 17.20 15.32 6.44
CA GLU A 105 17.53 16.60 5.80
C GLU A 105 16.29 17.47 5.53
N PHE A 106 15.11 16.92 5.53
CA PHE A 106 13.83 17.64 5.36
C PHE A 106 13.01 17.76 6.66
N CYS A 107 13.55 17.26 7.79
CA CYS A 107 12.85 17.31 9.06
C CYS A 107 12.46 18.75 9.44
N GLY A 108 11.20 18.97 9.78
CA GLY A 108 10.67 20.29 10.16
C GLY A 108 10.55 21.31 9.01
N THR A 109 11.03 21.00 7.80
CA THR A 109 11.00 21.94 6.64
C THR A 109 10.04 21.51 5.54
N LYS A 110 9.80 20.20 5.38
CA LYS A 110 8.91 19.66 4.36
C LYS A 110 7.56 19.24 4.98
N ARG A 111 6.47 19.71 4.38
CA ARG A 111 5.13 19.22 4.73
C ARG A 111 4.96 17.80 4.18
N VAL A 112 4.69 16.86 5.07
CA VAL A 112 4.42 15.47 4.72
C VAL A 112 3.05 15.08 5.25
N VAL A 113 2.25 14.42 4.42
CA VAL A 113 0.90 13.94 4.78
C VAL A 113 0.90 12.43 4.65
N TRP A 114 0.46 11.76 5.70
CA TRP A 114 0.28 10.31 5.69
C TRP A 114 -0.98 9.94 4.90
N VAL A 115 -0.80 9.26 3.79
CA VAL A 115 -1.85 8.67 2.95
C VAL A 115 -1.60 7.17 2.90
N PRO A 116 -2.06 6.41 3.90
CA PRO A 116 -1.77 4.97 3.99
C PRO A 116 -2.39 4.20 2.82
N HIS A 117 -1.95 2.97 2.60
CA HIS A 117 -2.61 2.04 1.69
C HIS A 117 -4.10 1.86 2.04
N SER A 118 -4.81 1.16 1.18
CA SER A 118 -6.26 0.94 1.29
C SER A 118 -6.67 -0.33 0.56
N ALA A 119 -7.88 -0.79 0.81
CA ALA A 119 -8.49 -1.87 0.03
C ALA A 119 -9.24 -1.28 -1.18
N SER A 120 -9.02 -1.87 -2.37
CA SER A 120 -9.82 -1.59 -3.57
C SER A 120 -11.20 -2.25 -3.47
N PRO A 121 -12.16 -1.85 -4.34
CA PRO A 121 -13.46 -2.51 -4.40
C PRO A 121 -13.40 -4.02 -4.62
N ASP A 122 -12.38 -4.54 -5.27
CA ASP A 122 -12.20 -5.98 -5.52
C ASP A 122 -12.08 -6.79 -4.23
N PHE A 123 -11.50 -6.20 -3.17
CA PHE A 123 -11.34 -6.83 -1.86
C PHE A 123 -12.58 -6.67 -0.96
N MET A 124 -13.59 -5.88 -1.36
CA MET A 124 -14.80 -5.67 -0.57
C MET A 124 -15.75 -6.86 -0.75
N LEU A 125 -15.37 -8.02 -0.22
CA LEU A 125 -16.10 -9.27 -0.35
C LEU A 125 -17.03 -9.50 0.84
N ARG A 126 -18.12 -10.24 0.61
CA ARG A 126 -18.96 -10.73 1.71
C ARG A 126 -18.12 -11.60 2.65
N TYR A 127 -18.39 -11.45 3.95
CA TYR A 127 -17.84 -12.34 4.97
C TYR A 127 -18.14 -13.81 4.62
N ASN A 128 -17.12 -14.66 4.63
CA ASN A 128 -17.25 -16.10 4.35
C ASN A 128 -17.18 -16.91 5.66
N PRO A 129 -18.32 -17.39 6.18
CA PRO A 129 -18.33 -18.25 7.38
C PRO A 129 -17.76 -19.65 7.12
N ASP A 130 -17.80 -20.12 5.85
CA ASP A 130 -17.39 -21.45 5.42
C ASP A 130 -15.95 -21.48 4.88
N SER A 131 -15.14 -20.47 5.22
CA SER A 131 -13.73 -20.42 4.82
C SER A 131 -12.96 -21.64 5.34
N THR A 132 -12.01 -22.13 4.54
CA THR A 132 -11.17 -23.25 4.93
C THR A 132 -10.30 -22.88 6.15
N ASN A 133 -10.11 -23.84 7.07
CA ASN A 133 -9.25 -23.64 8.24
C ASN A 133 -7.78 -23.66 7.83
N SER A 134 -7.37 -22.62 7.09
CA SER A 134 -6.04 -22.43 6.55
C SER A 134 -5.62 -20.96 6.62
N ILE A 135 -4.30 -20.72 6.46
CA ILE A 135 -3.72 -19.38 6.45
C ILE A 135 -3.23 -19.07 5.04
N PHE A 136 -3.75 -18.00 4.44
CA PHE A 136 -3.30 -17.53 3.14
C PHE A 136 -1.94 -16.83 3.25
N LEU A 137 -0.99 -17.22 2.41
CA LEU A 137 0.35 -16.67 2.34
C LEU A 137 0.67 -16.25 0.91
N SER A 138 1.01 -14.99 0.70
CA SER A 138 1.41 -14.49 -0.62
C SER A 138 2.38 -13.31 -0.53
N GLY A 139 2.87 -12.87 -1.69
CA GLY A 139 3.77 -11.74 -1.84
C GLY A 139 5.22 -12.15 -2.05
N ALA A 140 6.10 -11.17 -2.22
CA ALA A 140 7.51 -11.42 -2.50
C ALA A 140 8.18 -12.18 -1.34
N MET A 141 8.93 -13.23 -1.69
CA MET A 141 9.68 -14.08 -0.75
C MET A 141 11.16 -13.71 -0.79
N THR A 142 11.51 -12.61 -0.14
CA THR A 142 12.87 -12.06 -0.10
C THR A 142 13.32 -11.80 1.33
N ALA A 143 14.62 -11.59 1.54
CA ALA A 143 15.19 -11.24 2.85
C ALA A 143 14.61 -9.95 3.46
N HIS A 144 13.91 -9.13 2.67
CA HIS A 144 13.20 -7.95 3.18
C HIS A 144 11.94 -8.31 3.98
N TYR A 145 11.44 -9.56 3.86
CA TYR A 145 10.24 -10.07 4.52
C TYR A 145 10.56 -11.31 5.38
N PRO A 146 11.24 -11.14 6.52
CA PRO A 146 11.78 -12.26 7.29
C PRO A 146 10.70 -13.19 7.85
N LEU A 147 9.58 -12.66 8.35
CA LEU A 147 8.50 -13.49 8.86
C LEU A 147 7.77 -14.24 7.74
N ARG A 148 7.67 -13.62 6.55
CA ARG A 148 7.09 -14.28 5.38
C ARG A 148 7.92 -15.45 4.90
N LEU A 149 9.26 -15.33 4.96
CA LEU A 149 10.15 -16.45 4.67
C LEU A 149 9.97 -17.61 5.67
N LYS A 150 9.81 -17.31 6.97
CA LYS A 150 9.51 -18.33 7.97
C LYS A 150 8.16 -19.01 7.72
N MET A 151 7.13 -18.24 7.36
CA MET A 151 5.83 -18.82 6.97
C MET A 151 5.96 -19.75 5.76
N LYS A 152 6.77 -19.37 4.78
CA LYS A 152 7.05 -20.21 3.61
C LYS A 152 7.77 -21.51 3.99
N GLU A 153 8.75 -21.45 4.88
CA GLU A 153 9.42 -22.67 5.38
C GLU A 153 8.45 -23.61 6.11
N LEU A 154 7.52 -23.08 6.91
CA LEU A 154 6.48 -23.86 7.57
C LEU A 154 5.53 -24.53 6.57
N HIS A 155 5.18 -23.82 5.49
CA HIS A 155 4.41 -24.37 4.37
C HIS A 155 5.17 -25.52 3.68
N GLU A 156 6.43 -25.32 3.33
CA GLU A 156 7.26 -26.30 2.62
C GLU A 156 7.50 -27.58 3.45
N ARG A 157 7.52 -27.45 4.77
CA ARG A 157 7.60 -28.60 5.70
C ARG A 157 6.26 -29.30 5.90
N GLY A 158 5.16 -28.75 5.40
CA GLY A 158 3.82 -29.27 5.66
C GLY A 158 3.41 -29.20 7.14
N SER A 159 3.98 -28.26 7.92
CA SER A 159 3.76 -28.18 9.36
C SER A 159 2.37 -27.70 9.73
N TYR A 160 1.76 -26.88 8.88
CA TYR A 160 0.46 -26.26 9.09
C TYR A 160 -0.31 -26.14 7.76
N PRO A 161 -1.65 -26.04 7.77
CA PRO A 161 -2.45 -25.77 6.57
C PRO A 161 -2.27 -24.32 6.10
N ILE A 162 -1.20 -24.07 5.35
CA ILE A 162 -0.90 -22.79 4.73
C ILE A 162 -1.17 -22.88 3.23
N THR A 163 -2.09 -22.05 2.75
CA THR A 163 -2.39 -21.91 1.32
C THR A 163 -1.41 -20.87 0.73
N TYR A 164 -0.39 -21.35 0.05
CA TYR A 164 0.64 -20.50 -0.56
C TYR A 164 0.23 -20.10 -1.99
N HIS A 165 0.17 -18.80 -2.22
CA HIS A 165 -0.05 -18.20 -3.54
C HIS A 165 1.24 -17.51 -4.00
N PRO A 166 1.93 -18.04 -5.03
CA PRO A 166 3.19 -17.48 -5.52
C PRO A 166 3.03 -16.02 -6.00
N HIS A 167 4.00 -15.18 -5.70
CA HIS A 167 4.04 -13.83 -6.24
C HIS A 167 4.45 -13.87 -7.71
N PRO A 168 3.68 -13.28 -8.64
CA PRO A 168 3.92 -13.41 -10.08
C PRO A 168 5.14 -12.62 -10.59
N GLY A 169 5.73 -11.77 -9.75
CA GLY A 169 6.86 -10.90 -10.10
C GLY A 169 6.44 -9.45 -10.32
N TYR A 170 7.42 -8.58 -10.57
CA TYR A 170 7.18 -7.13 -10.77
C TYR A 170 7.29 -6.70 -12.24
N HIS A 171 7.61 -7.62 -13.14
CA HIS A 171 7.84 -7.32 -14.58
C HIS A 171 6.78 -7.92 -15.50
N CYS A 172 5.71 -8.44 -14.94
CA CYS A 172 4.59 -9.01 -15.68
C CYS A 172 3.54 -7.93 -15.97
N ARG A 173 2.89 -8.02 -17.11
CA ARG A 173 1.62 -7.33 -17.34
C ARG A 173 0.52 -8.27 -16.85
N TYR A 174 -0.29 -7.77 -15.92
CA TYR A 174 -1.43 -8.52 -15.38
C TYR A 174 -2.68 -8.15 -16.16
N ASP A 175 -3.47 -9.15 -16.51
CA ASP A 175 -4.85 -8.93 -16.85
C ASP A 175 -5.68 -9.00 -15.56
N TYR A 176 -6.22 -7.87 -15.13
CA TYR A 176 -6.98 -7.77 -13.87
C TYR A 176 -8.30 -8.55 -13.88
N GLU A 177 -8.76 -9.01 -15.05
CA GLU A 177 -9.97 -9.80 -15.22
C GLU A 177 -9.70 -11.31 -15.31
N GLU A 178 -8.47 -11.69 -15.70
CA GLU A 178 -8.12 -13.09 -15.98
C GLU A 178 -6.97 -13.65 -15.10
N ASP A 179 -6.24 -12.78 -14.37
CA ASP A 179 -5.05 -13.21 -13.61
C ASP A 179 -5.38 -13.44 -12.14
N GLU A 180 -5.30 -14.69 -11.71
CA GLU A 180 -5.56 -15.12 -10.31
C GLU A 180 -4.68 -14.41 -9.27
N SER A 181 -3.59 -13.76 -9.69
CA SER A 181 -2.63 -13.11 -8.81
C SER A 181 -2.99 -11.67 -8.47
N VAL A 182 -4.03 -11.12 -9.08
CA VAL A 182 -4.46 -9.73 -8.91
C VAL A 182 -5.99 -9.61 -8.89
N GLY A 183 -6.48 -8.44 -8.50
CA GLY A 183 -7.89 -8.10 -8.61
C GLY A 183 -8.81 -8.98 -7.76
N ARG A 184 -9.98 -9.26 -8.31
CA ARG A 184 -11.08 -9.94 -7.62
C ARG A 184 -10.76 -11.40 -7.29
N GLU A 185 -10.17 -12.13 -8.21
CA GLU A 185 -9.87 -13.55 -8.01
C GLU A 185 -8.82 -13.75 -6.91
N TYR A 186 -7.79 -12.91 -6.88
CA TYR A 186 -6.84 -12.88 -5.77
C TYR A 186 -7.54 -12.59 -4.42
N ALA A 187 -8.47 -11.66 -4.39
CA ALA A 187 -9.25 -11.36 -3.18
C ALA A 187 -10.12 -12.56 -2.75
N GLU A 188 -10.72 -13.31 -3.70
CA GLU A 188 -11.52 -14.49 -3.43
C GLU A 188 -10.66 -15.65 -2.87
N ASN A 189 -9.43 -15.78 -3.34
CA ASN A 189 -8.47 -16.74 -2.76
C ASN A 189 -8.15 -16.42 -1.28
N ILE A 190 -8.02 -15.13 -0.92
CA ILE A 190 -7.87 -14.72 0.48
C ILE A 190 -9.14 -15.02 1.28
N ASN A 191 -10.33 -14.66 0.76
CA ASN A 191 -11.62 -14.88 1.41
C ASN A 191 -11.93 -16.37 1.63
N GLY A 192 -11.40 -17.25 0.77
CA GLY A 192 -11.50 -18.70 0.90
C GLY A 192 -10.73 -19.28 2.10
N CYS A 193 -9.78 -18.56 2.67
CA CYS A 193 -9.01 -18.95 3.84
C CYS A 193 -9.53 -18.25 5.11
N ARG A 194 -9.41 -18.93 6.28
CA ARG A 194 -9.81 -18.32 7.56
C ARG A 194 -8.98 -17.10 7.90
N ALA A 195 -7.69 -17.15 7.62
CA ALA A 195 -6.75 -16.07 7.93
C ALA A 195 -5.84 -15.76 6.73
N GLY A 196 -5.30 -14.54 6.70
CA GLY A 196 -4.22 -14.15 5.82
C GLY A 196 -3.06 -13.56 6.63
N PHE A 197 -1.85 -13.83 6.20
CA PHE A 197 -0.63 -13.38 6.85
C PHE A 197 0.06 -12.27 6.06
N THR A 198 0.55 -11.25 6.78
CA THR A 198 1.47 -10.26 6.24
C THR A 198 2.48 -9.77 7.25
N ASP A 199 3.67 -9.39 6.78
CA ASP A 199 4.70 -8.73 7.55
C ASP A 199 5.00 -7.31 7.02
N SER A 200 5.80 -6.55 7.77
CA SER A 200 6.02 -5.12 7.59
C SER A 200 7.32 -4.77 6.86
N LEU A 201 8.00 -5.74 6.27
CA LEU A 201 9.37 -5.63 5.81
C LEU A 201 10.37 -5.26 6.94
N VAL A 202 11.66 -5.33 6.63
CA VAL A 202 12.72 -4.79 7.49
C VAL A 202 12.60 -3.28 7.71
N TYR A 203 11.86 -2.59 6.83
CA TYR A 203 11.64 -1.14 6.89
C TYR A 203 10.49 -0.73 7.81
N LYS A 204 9.64 -1.67 8.24
CA LYS A 204 8.46 -1.43 9.09
C LYS A 204 7.36 -0.61 8.39
N TYR A 205 7.02 -1.04 7.17
CA TYR A 205 5.92 -0.46 6.39
C TYR A 205 4.58 -1.14 6.70
N VAL A 206 3.53 -0.35 6.82
CA VAL A 206 2.15 -0.84 6.77
C VAL A 206 1.77 -0.97 5.30
N VAL A 207 1.97 -2.18 4.74
CA VAL A 207 1.74 -2.47 3.32
C VAL A 207 0.25 -2.70 3.00
N ALA A 208 -0.10 -2.76 1.71
CA ALA A 208 -1.48 -2.92 1.24
C ALA A 208 -2.23 -4.09 1.90
N LYS A 209 -1.55 -5.23 2.13
CA LYS A 209 -2.15 -6.44 2.72
C LYS A 209 -2.73 -6.24 4.13
N TYR A 210 -2.30 -5.24 4.87
CA TYR A 210 -2.91 -4.90 6.17
C TYR A 210 -4.36 -4.41 6.02
N PHE A 211 -4.74 -3.97 4.83
CA PHE A 211 -6.10 -3.53 4.48
C PHE A 211 -6.82 -4.56 3.60
N GLU A 212 -6.11 -5.18 2.67
CA GLU A 212 -6.67 -6.14 1.72
C GLU A 212 -7.20 -7.39 2.42
N ILE A 213 -6.42 -7.98 3.33
CA ILE A 213 -6.81 -9.21 4.04
C ILE A 213 -8.11 -9.00 4.84
N PRO A 214 -8.22 -8.05 5.77
CA PRO A 214 -9.45 -7.89 6.52
C PRO A 214 -10.61 -7.40 5.64
N ALA A 215 -10.37 -6.66 4.55
CA ALA A 215 -11.43 -6.25 3.64
C ALA A 215 -12.18 -7.44 3.03
N THR A 216 -11.50 -8.57 2.80
CA THR A 216 -12.14 -9.81 2.33
C THR A 216 -12.91 -10.56 3.41
N GLY A 217 -12.76 -10.19 4.69
CA GLY A 217 -13.32 -10.93 5.83
C GLY A 217 -12.45 -12.07 6.33
N ALA A 218 -11.22 -12.22 5.85
CA ALA A 218 -10.22 -13.09 6.45
C ALA A 218 -9.59 -12.45 7.70
N LEU A 219 -9.20 -13.27 8.69
CA LEU A 219 -8.47 -12.79 9.86
C LEU A 219 -7.10 -12.26 9.43
N LEU A 220 -6.75 -11.07 9.85
CA LEU A 220 -5.42 -10.53 9.64
C LEU A 220 -4.45 -11.05 10.73
N LEU A 221 -3.46 -11.85 10.33
CA LEU A 221 -2.26 -12.09 11.12
C LEU A 221 -1.19 -11.08 10.69
N ALA A 222 -0.83 -10.19 11.60
CA ALA A 222 -0.02 -9.02 11.29
C ALA A 222 1.25 -8.95 12.13
N ASP A 223 2.39 -8.63 11.50
CA ASP A 223 3.64 -8.30 12.20
C ASP A 223 3.37 -7.18 13.23
N ASP A 224 3.64 -7.46 14.50
CA ASP A 224 3.38 -6.54 15.62
C ASP A 224 4.32 -5.34 15.67
N SER A 225 5.42 -5.38 14.94
CA SER A 225 6.40 -4.29 14.86
C SER A 225 5.85 -2.97 14.31
N VAL A 226 4.66 -3.00 13.69
CA VAL A 226 3.92 -1.82 13.20
C VAL A 226 2.61 -1.57 13.96
N SER A 227 2.47 -2.13 15.17
CA SER A 227 1.27 -1.94 16.01
C SER A 227 1.02 -0.46 16.36
N GLY A 228 2.07 0.35 16.50
CA GLY A 228 1.93 1.81 16.70
C GLY A 228 1.22 2.50 15.53
N PRO A 229 1.76 2.47 14.31
CA PRO A 229 1.08 2.98 13.13
C PRO A 229 -0.31 2.36 12.90
N LEU A 230 -0.49 1.06 13.11
CA LEU A 230 -1.80 0.42 12.98
C LEU A 230 -2.82 1.01 13.97
N LYS A 231 -2.41 1.29 15.20
CA LYS A 231 -3.28 1.94 16.20
C LYS A 231 -3.71 3.33 15.76
N GLU A 232 -2.84 4.12 15.16
CA GLU A 232 -3.19 5.45 14.61
C GLU A 232 -4.23 5.34 13.48
N LEU A 233 -4.22 4.22 12.74
CA LEU A 233 -5.21 3.89 11.72
C LEU A 233 -6.51 3.29 12.27
N GLY A 234 -6.60 3.10 13.59
CA GLY A 234 -7.77 2.57 14.28
C GLY A 234 -7.77 1.05 14.46
N PHE A 235 -6.71 0.34 14.06
CA PHE A 235 -6.60 -1.08 14.33
C PHE A 235 -6.23 -1.31 15.79
N ILE A 236 -6.97 -2.16 16.47
CA ILE A 236 -6.75 -2.55 17.87
C ILE A 236 -6.39 -4.03 17.91
N VAL A 237 -5.32 -4.35 18.64
CA VAL A 237 -4.83 -5.72 18.86
C VAL A 237 -5.93 -6.58 19.46
N ASN A 238 -6.13 -7.78 18.96
CA ASN A 238 -7.15 -8.76 19.34
C ASN A 238 -8.60 -8.28 19.21
N GLU A 239 -8.82 -7.10 18.59
CA GLU A 239 -10.16 -6.66 18.16
C GLU A 239 -10.31 -6.68 16.63
N HIS A 240 -9.25 -6.30 15.91
CA HIS A 240 -9.27 -6.17 14.45
C HIS A 240 -8.24 -7.08 13.77
N TYR A 241 -7.25 -7.58 14.52
CA TYR A 241 -6.20 -8.46 14.02
C TYR A 241 -5.50 -9.21 15.16
N VAL A 242 -4.81 -10.31 14.81
CA VAL A 242 -3.96 -11.06 15.73
C VAL A 242 -2.48 -10.69 15.46
N PRO A 243 -1.75 -10.15 16.45
CA PRO A 243 -0.36 -9.77 16.29
C PRO A 243 0.55 -11.00 16.27
N VAL A 244 1.56 -10.96 15.40
CA VAL A 244 2.61 -11.98 15.32
C VAL A 244 3.99 -11.34 15.37
N SER A 245 4.92 -12.03 16.00
CA SER A 245 6.35 -11.72 16.03
C SER A 245 7.17 -12.96 15.66
N GLU A 246 8.47 -12.80 15.56
CA GLU A 246 9.37 -13.94 15.31
C GLU A 246 9.27 -14.99 16.43
N GLU A 247 9.11 -14.55 17.66
CA GLU A 247 9.12 -15.39 18.85
C GLU A 247 7.80 -16.16 19.03
N ASN A 248 6.66 -15.60 18.61
CA ASN A 248 5.34 -16.19 18.86
C ASN A 248 4.65 -16.74 17.60
N LEU A 249 5.29 -16.70 16.42
CA LEU A 249 4.68 -17.02 15.13
C LEU A 249 3.95 -18.38 15.16
N GLU A 250 4.62 -19.46 15.54
CA GLU A 250 3.99 -20.79 15.55
C GLU A 250 2.91 -20.94 16.63
N GLU A 251 3.05 -20.26 17.78
CA GLU A 251 2.00 -20.22 18.80
C GLU A 251 0.73 -19.58 18.22
N ARG A 252 0.87 -18.44 17.53
CA ARG A 252 -0.26 -17.72 16.91
C ARG A 252 -0.87 -18.49 15.76
N ILE A 253 -0.08 -19.22 14.97
CA ILE A 253 -0.60 -20.14 13.94
C ILE A 253 -1.48 -21.20 14.58
N ARG A 254 -0.99 -21.88 15.66
CA ARG A 254 -1.79 -22.90 16.37
C ARG A 254 -3.07 -22.31 16.96
N TYR A 255 -2.99 -21.13 17.58
CA TYR A 255 -4.15 -20.44 18.12
C TYR A 255 -5.22 -20.15 17.06
N VAL A 256 -4.80 -19.69 15.87
CA VAL A 256 -5.74 -19.38 14.77
C VAL A 256 -6.35 -20.62 14.14
N LEU A 257 -5.63 -21.73 14.11
CA LEU A 257 -6.08 -22.98 13.51
C LEU A 257 -6.86 -23.88 14.49
N ASP A 258 -6.84 -23.59 15.78
CA ASP A 258 -7.60 -24.33 16.79
C ASP A 258 -9.10 -23.96 16.70
N GLU A 259 -9.91 -24.94 16.36
CA GLU A 259 -11.35 -24.77 16.19
C GLU A 259 -12.06 -24.27 17.45
N SER A 260 -11.50 -24.53 18.63
CA SER A 260 -12.07 -24.03 19.91
C SER A 260 -12.02 -22.50 20.02
N ASN A 261 -11.18 -21.83 19.25
CA ASN A 261 -11.05 -20.36 19.24
C ASN A 261 -11.89 -19.71 18.12
N HIS A 262 -12.56 -20.48 17.27
CA HIS A 262 -13.18 -19.96 16.06
C HIS A 262 -14.27 -18.90 16.31
N GLU A 263 -15.05 -19.03 17.39
CA GLU A 263 -16.09 -18.05 17.72
C GLU A 263 -15.48 -16.67 18.03
N GLU A 264 -14.44 -16.63 18.85
CA GLU A 264 -13.70 -15.39 19.18
C GLU A 264 -13.00 -14.81 17.94
N LEU A 265 -12.35 -15.67 17.16
CA LEU A 265 -11.63 -15.25 15.94
C LEU A 265 -12.58 -14.73 14.85
N ASP A 266 -13.78 -15.27 14.75
CA ASP A 266 -14.81 -14.80 13.81
C ASP A 266 -15.30 -13.40 14.17
N GLU A 267 -15.36 -13.08 15.46
CA GLU A 267 -15.66 -11.71 15.90
C GLU A 267 -14.52 -10.73 15.51
N ILE A 268 -13.26 -11.11 15.71
CA ILE A 268 -12.09 -10.32 15.28
C ILE A 268 -12.10 -10.11 13.75
N ARG A 269 -12.42 -11.15 12.98
CA ARG A 269 -12.54 -11.07 11.52
C ARG A 269 -13.57 -10.04 11.08
N ARG A 270 -14.77 -10.08 11.70
CA ARG A 270 -15.87 -9.16 11.37
C ARG A 270 -15.51 -7.71 11.70
N ARG A 271 -14.96 -7.47 12.88
CA ARG A 271 -14.53 -6.12 13.29
C ARG A 271 -13.41 -5.58 12.40
N GLY A 272 -12.43 -6.41 12.03
CA GLY A 272 -11.38 -6.04 11.09
C GLY A 272 -11.94 -5.66 9.73
N GLN A 273 -12.92 -6.42 9.22
CA GLN A 273 -13.61 -6.13 7.96
C GLN A 273 -14.39 -4.81 8.03
N GLU A 274 -15.17 -4.61 9.07
CA GLU A 274 -15.97 -3.40 9.30
C GLU A 274 -15.07 -2.16 9.36
N LEU A 275 -13.99 -2.21 10.12
CA LEU A 275 -13.03 -1.10 10.21
C LEU A 275 -12.50 -0.68 8.83
N VAL A 276 -12.08 -1.67 8.01
CA VAL A 276 -11.54 -1.36 6.67
C VAL A 276 -12.64 -0.84 5.75
N TRP A 277 -13.83 -1.41 5.81
CA TRP A 277 -14.95 -0.99 4.99
C TRP A 277 -15.45 0.41 5.35
N GLU A 278 -15.32 0.82 6.60
CA GLU A 278 -15.73 2.16 7.04
C GLU A 278 -14.67 3.23 6.71
N ARG A 279 -13.37 2.92 6.87
CA ARG A 279 -12.32 3.96 6.96
C ARG A 279 -11.16 3.81 5.99
N HIS A 280 -11.03 2.67 5.32
CA HIS A 280 -9.81 2.35 4.57
C HIS A 280 -10.04 1.90 3.13
N LYS A 281 -11.05 2.46 2.47
CA LYS A 281 -11.32 2.24 1.05
C LYS A 281 -10.44 3.14 0.19
N THR A 282 -10.19 2.74 -1.05
CA THR A 282 -9.49 3.55 -2.05
C THR A 282 -10.16 4.92 -2.24
N SER A 283 -11.50 4.99 -2.19
CA SER A 283 -12.25 6.24 -2.26
C SER A 283 -11.96 7.20 -1.10
N ASP A 284 -11.64 6.69 0.10
CA ASP A 284 -11.29 7.54 1.24
C ASP A 284 -9.88 8.15 1.06
N ARG A 285 -8.95 7.38 0.46
CA ARG A 285 -7.62 7.90 0.10
C ARG A 285 -7.70 8.94 -1.00
N ALA A 286 -8.55 8.73 -2.02
CA ALA A 286 -8.77 9.72 -3.07
C ALA A 286 -9.27 11.05 -2.49
N LYS A 287 -10.26 11.03 -1.60
CA LYS A 287 -10.73 12.22 -0.87
C LYS A 287 -9.62 12.90 -0.05
N GLN A 288 -8.79 12.08 0.63
CA GLN A 288 -7.68 12.58 1.44
C GLN A 288 -6.63 13.29 0.58
N ILE A 289 -6.26 12.69 -0.55
CA ILE A 289 -5.31 13.26 -1.52
C ILE A 289 -5.89 14.55 -2.11
N ASP A 290 -7.12 14.52 -2.62
CA ASP A 290 -7.79 15.66 -3.20
C ASP A 290 -7.82 16.84 -2.23
N LYS A 291 -8.30 16.62 -1.01
CA LYS A 291 -8.32 17.63 0.06
C LYS A 291 -6.93 18.17 0.36
N ALA A 292 -5.90 17.32 0.42
CA ALA A 292 -4.55 17.77 0.72
C ALA A 292 -3.95 18.64 -0.40
N CYS A 293 -4.28 18.33 -1.65
CA CYS A 293 -3.75 19.03 -2.83
C CYS A 293 -4.55 20.28 -3.21
N THR A 294 -5.84 20.38 -2.86
CA THR A 294 -6.72 21.50 -3.23
C THR A 294 -6.91 22.51 -2.09
N ALA A 295 -6.57 22.16 -0.83
CA ALA A 295 -6.57 23.09 0.31
C ALA A 295 -5.32 24.01 0.30
#